data_92851662d0e68a6bd4adb8be3f9bc123
#
_entry.id   92851662d0e68a6bd4adb8be3f9bc123
#
_cell.length_a   1.000
_cell.length_b   1.000
_cell.length_c   1.000
_cell.angle_alpha   90.00
_cell.angle_beta   90.00
_cell.angle_gamma   90.00
#
_symmetry.space_group_name_H-M   'P 1'
#
loop_
_entity.id
_entity.type
_entity.pdbx_description
1 polymer ?
#
loop_
_entity_poly.entity_id
_entity_poly.type
_entity_poly.pdbx_seq_one_letter_code
_entity_poly.pdbx_strand_id
1 'polypeptide(L)'
;MSGEDRQSQLAREHRERQARRAEQASKAKRNTFIGAGAAVVVVVGGVVAASTLVGSDDTQDVAAVSTPTPSQSPTEDPAATPAPSASTPAKAGAVTCEYRKDTSGSPAKFVGYPAKKPNLKLKTMTIVTNHGDIVIDLATQAAPCTVNSLAFLAKKNFYDDTRCHRLATPENSGLGLLQCGDPLAKADGKNSTDGQGSSGYVFNDENLGGLSYGRGTVALAQAPDASNQNGSQFWISYSNETAQLDAIPAYTPFGTVSKGMEIVDKIVAGGWITNPDDVTGDGGSHAPKIPVLIKDVKVS
;
A
#
# COMPACT_ATOMS: atom_id res chain seq x y z
N MET A 1 4.44 21.21 -32.74
CA MET A 1 4.34 19.96 -32.00
C MET A 1 2.89 19.79 -31.63
N SER A 2 2.26 18.73 -32.14
CA SER A 2 0.87 18.41 -31.82
C SER A 2 0.75 17.95 -30.37
N GLY A 3 -0.48 18.02 -29.78
CA GLY A 3 -0.71 17.54 -28.42
C GLY A 3 -0.38 16.05 -28.25
N GLU A 4 -0.52 15.28 -29.33
CA GLU A 4 -0.19 13.83 -29.37
C GLU A 4 1.31 13.57 -29.29
N ASP A 5 2.15 14.41 -29.92
CA ASP A 5 3.61 14.28 -29.82
C ASP A 5 4.10 14.51 -28.40
N ARG A 6 3.47 15.45 -27.69
CA ARG A 6 3.83 15.76 -26.29
C ARG A 6 3.43 14.63 -25.34
N GLN A 7 2.25 14.03 -25.55
CA GLN A 7 1.81 12.90 -24.75
C GLN A 7 2.69 11.67 -24.96
N SER A 8 3.08 11.38 -26.21
CA SER A 8 3.95 10.26 -26.52
C SER A 8 5.36 10.43 -25.94
N GLN A 9 5.89 11.66 -25.88
CA GLN A 9 7.17 11.97 -25.23
C GLN A 9 7.08 11.77 -23.72
N LEU A 10 6.04 12.26 -23.06
CA LEU A 10 5.85 12.09 -21.62
C LEU A 10 5.71 10.60 -21.25
N ALA A 11 4.99 9.82 -22.05
CA ALA A 11 4.85 8.39 -21.83
C ALA A 11 6.19 7.64 -21.99
N ARG A 12 7.05 8.04 -22.95
CA ARG A 12 8.40 7.48 -23.13
C ARG A 12 9.30 7.82 -21.94
N GLU A 13 9.32 9.08 -21.51
CA GLU A 13 10.11 9.52 -20.35
C GLU A 13 9.68 8.80 -19.07
N HIS A 14 8.38 8.57 -18.89
CA HIS A 14 7.85 7.84 -17.74
C HIS A 14 8.31 6.38 -17.75
N ARG A 15 8.24 5.69 -18.91
CA ARG A 15 8.77 4.33 -19.08
C ARG A 15 10.26 4.23 -18.79
N GLU A 16 11.04 5.18 -19.29
CA GLU A 16 12.48 5.21 -19.03
C GLU A 16 12.82 5.41 -17.55
N ARG A 17 12.09 6.29 -16.87
CA ARG A 17 12.26 6.50 -15.42
C ARG A 17 11.92 5.25 -14.63
N GLN A 18 10.83 4.55 -14.99
CA GLN A 18 10.45 3.29 -14.34
C GLN A 18 11.47 2.19 -14.61
N ALA A 19 11.94 2.04 -15.85
CA ALA A 19 12.96 1.05 -16.18
C ALA A 19 14.28 1.29 -15.41
N ARG A 20 14.71 2.55 -15.26
CA ARG A 20 15.89 2.91 -14.45
C ARG A 20 15.68 2.60 -12.97
N ARG A 21 14.49 2.85 -12.42
CA ARG A 21 14.15 2.50 -11.02
C ARG A 21 14.13 0.99 -10.79
N ALA A 22 13.53 0.23 -11.68
CA ALA A 22 13.52 -1.23 -11.63
C ALA A 22 14.95 -1.80 -11.70
N GLU A 23 15.80 -1.24 -12.54
CA GLU A 23 17.22 -1.63 -12.65
C GLU A 23 18.01 -1.28 -11.38
N GLN A 24 17.76 -0.12 -10.78
CA GLN A 24 18.38 0.27 -9.50
C GLN A 24 17.92 -0.62 -8.35
N ALA A 25 16.62 -0.94 -8.26
CA ALA A 25 16.08 -1.85 -7.27
C ALA A 25 16.64 -3.26 -7.38
N SER A 26 16.80 -3.77 -8.62
CA SER A 26 17.42 -5.08 -8.87
C SER A 26 18.91 -5.10 -8.49
N LYS A 27 19.64 -4.01 -8.77
CA LYS A 27 21.05 -3.85 -8.37
C LYS A 27 21.20 -3.74 -6.87
N ALA A 28 20.31 -3.01 -6.18
CA ALA A 28 20.29 -2.91 -4.71
C ALA A 28 20.05 -4.27 -4.06
N LYS A 29 19.05 -5.04 -4.53
CA LYS A 29 18.80 -6.41 -4.06
C LYS A 29 20.02 -7.32 -4.28
N ARG A 30 20.66 -7.26 -5.44
CA ARG A 30 21.85 -8.06 -5.73
C ARG A 30 23.01 -7.71 -4.82
N ASN A 31 23.24 -6.44 -4.52
CA ASN A 31 24.31 -6.00 -3.63
C ASN A 31 24.05 -6.38 -2.17
N THR A 32 22.79 -6.41 -1.73
CA THR A 32 22.41 -6.88 -0.38
C THR A 32 22.67 -8.37 -0.22
N PHE A 33 22.39 -9.17 -1.25
CA PHE A 33 22.69 -10.61 -1.23
C PHE A 33 24.19 -10.90 -1.23
N ILE A 34 25.02 -10.11 -1.92
CA ILE A 34 26.48 -10.27 -1.95
C ILE A 34 27.07 -9.84 -0.60
N GLY A 35 26.52 -8.81 0.04
CA GLY A 35 26.97 -8.37 1.39
C GLY A 35 26.62 -9.36 2.50
N ALA A 36 25.48 -10.03 2.43
CA ALA A 36 25.07 -11.03 3.42
C ALA A 36 25.83 -12.36 3.27
N GLY A 37 26.26 -12.72 2.04
CA GLY A 37 27.06 -13.92 1.79
C GLY A 37 28.51 -13.82 2.26
N ALA A 38 29.07 -12.62 2.38
CA ALA A 38 30.44 -12.40 2.84
C ALA A 38 30.62 -12.43 4.37
N ALA A 39 29.52 -12.31 5.12
CA ALA A 39 29.59 -12.28 6.60
C ALA A 39 29.48 -13.66 7.28
N VAL A 40 29.21 -14.73 6.53
CA VAL A 40 29.04 -16.09 7.09
C VAL A 40 30.30 -16.97 6.96
N VAL A 41 31.37 -16.50 6.31
CA VAL A 41 32.58 -17.33 6.03
C VAL A 41 33.72 -17.14 7.07
N VAL A 42 33.55 -16.38 8.15
CA VAL A 42 34.65 -16.08 9.09
C VAL A 42 34.53 -16.80 10.44
N VAL A 43 33.57 -17.68 10.69
CA VAL A 43 33.55 -18.45 11.93
C VAL A 43 33.18 -19.92 11.63
N VAL A 44 34.05 -20.70 11.09
CA VAL A 44 34.37 -22.10 11.51
C VAL A 44 35.66 -22.51 10.78
N GLY A 45 36.72 -22.61 11.53
CA GLY A 45 37.99 -23.12 11.05
C GLY A 45 37.97 -24.63 10.93
N GLY A 46 38.65 -25.11 9.89
CA GLY A 46 39.32 -26.41 9.88
C GLY A 46 38.55 -27.58 9.35
N VAL A 47 38.93 -27.98 8.23
CA VAL A 47 39.40 -29.26 7.68
C VAL A 47 38.98 -29.44 6.24
N VAL A 48 40.00 -29.47 5.42
CA VAL A 48 40.03 -29.76 3.98
C VAL A 48 39.70 -31.22 3.74
N ALA A 49 38.84 -31.48 2.74
CA ALA A 49 39.07 -32.63 1.83
C ALA A 49 38.31 -32.37 0.53
N ALA A 50 39.08 -32.15 -0.49
CA ALA A 50 38.65 -32.18 -1.88
C ALA A 50 38.37 -33.64 -2.29
N SER A 51 37.37 -33.83 -3.09
CA SER A 51 37.37 -34.87 -4.13
C SER A 51 36.36 -34.56 -5.24
N THR A 52 36.95 -34.55 -6.36
CA THR A 52 36.36 -34.37 -7.70
C THR A 52 35.88 -35.70 -8.27
N LEU A 53 34.85 -35.58 -9.10
CA LEU A 53 34.62 -36.26 -10.38
C LEU A 53 33.94 -37.65 -10.44
N VAL A 54 32.89 -37.65 -11.27
CA VAL A 54 32.56 -38.51 -12.41
C VAL A 54 31.76 -39.79 -12.14
N GLY A 55 30.57 -39.82 -12.71
CA GLY A 55 30.16 -40.81 -13.75
C GLY A 55 29.33 -42.00 -13.32
N SER A 56 28.17 -42.07 -13.96
CA SER A 56 27.54 -43.20 -14.59
C SER A 56 26.91 -44.33 -13.76
N ASP A 57 25.63 -44.45 -14.03
CA ASP A 57 24.81 -45.63 -14.34
C ASP A 57 24.76 -46.86 -13.41
N ASP A 58 23.55 -47.29 -13.31
CA ASP A 58 22.96 -48.65 -13.30
C ASP A 58 22.34 -49.18 -11.99
N THR A 59 21.03 -49.21 -12.09
CA THR A 59 20.06 -50.32 -11.82
C THR A 59 20.13 -51.23 -10.58
N GLN A 60 18.88 -51.42 -10.06
CA GLN A 60 18.33 -52.62 -9.37
C GLN A 60 18.77 -52.87 -7.89
N ASP A 61 18.00 -53.30 -6.96
CA ASP A 61 16.67 -53.94 -6.87
C ASP A 61 16.30 -54.12 -5.39
N VAL A 62 15.01 -54.07 -5.12
CA VAL A 62 14.22 -54.69 -4.03
C VAL A 62 14.84 -55.12 -2.69
N ALA A 63 14.22 -54.72 -1.60
CA ALA A 63 13.53 -55.55 -0.60
C ALA A 63 13.21 -54.76 0.70
N ALA A 64 12.00 -54.54 0.91
CA ALA A 64 11.04 -54.99 1.93
C ALA A 64 11.46 -55.00 3.42
N VAL A 65 10.55 -54.38 4.21
CA VAL A 65 10.07 -54.76 5.54
C VAL A 65 10.91 -54.38 6.78
N SER A 66 10.45 -53.44 7.53
CA SER A 66 9.88 -53.64 8.88
C SER A 66 9.54 -52.33 9.56
N THR A 67 8.27 -52.15 9.85
CA THR A 67 7.74 -51.26 10.88
C THR A 67 8.19 -51.74 12.26
N PRO A 68 8.42 -50.84 13.21
CA PRO A 68 7.56 -50.86 14.38
C PRO A 68 7.06 -49.49 14.82
N THR A 69 5.86 -49.49 15.29
CA THR A 69 4.97 -48.53 15.90
C THR A 69 5.38 -48.28 17.38
N PRO A 70 4.72 -47.41 18.15
CA PRO A 70 5.17 -46.08 18.56
C PRO A 70 5.59 -46.04 20.03
N SER A 71 6.34 -45.00 20.36
CA SER A 71 6.48 -44.61 21.79
C SER A 71 6.05 -43.15 21.96
N GLN A 72 5.10 -42.98 22.84
CA GLN A 72 4.49 -41.70 23.23
C GLN A 72 5.40 -40.90 24.17
N SER A 73 5.27 -39.59 24.02
CA SER A 73 5.30 -38.52 25.04
C SER A 73 6.65 -37.91 25.39
N PRO A 74 6.69 -36.66 25.82
CA PRO A 74 5.61 -35.81 26.31
C PRO A 74 5.41 -34.49 25.57
N THR A 75 4.24 -33.95 25.75
CA THR A 75 3.75 -32.63 25.38
C THR A 75 4.62 -31.53 25.99
N GLU A 76 5.34 -30.78 25.17
CA GLU A 76 5.83 -29.47 25.55
C GLU A 76 4.86 -28.41 25.01
N ASP A 77 4.38 -27.58 25.92
CA ASP A 77 3.54 -26.42 25.74
C ASP A 77 4.21 -25.44 24.78
N PRO A 78 3.55 -24.93 23.72
CA PRO A 78 4.14 -23.89 22.90
C PRO A 78 4.18 -22.58 23.69
N ALA A 79 5.40 -22.15 23.99
CA ALA A 79 5.67 -20.85 24.60
C ALA A 79 4.96 -19.75 23.80
N ALA A 80 4.12 -18.99 24.50
CA ALA A 80 3.42 -17.83 23.96
C ALA A 80 4.41 -16.85 23.34
N THR A 81 4.25 -16.64 22.03
CA THR A 81 4.91 -15.55 21.31
C THR A 81 4.49 -14.22 21.95
N PRO A 82 5.42 -13.34 22.34
CA PRO A 82 5.04 -12.05 22.91
C PRO A 82 4.26 -11.24 21.88
N ALA A 83 3.07 -10.80 22.27
CA ALA A 83 2.25 -9.87 21.50
C ALA A 83 3.07 -8.60 21.19
N PRO A 84 2.91 -8.01 19.98
CA PRO A 84 3.60 -6.76 19.65
C PRO A 84 3.18 -5.69 20.65
N SER A 85 4.21 -5.05 21.22
CA SER A 85 4.05 -3.99 22.23
C SER A 85 3.22 -2.86 21.62
N ALA A 86 2.03 -2.64 22.16
CA ALA A 86 1.18 -1.51 21.79
C ALA A 86 1.97 -0.20 22.02
N SER A 87 2.12 0.58 20.95
CA SER A 87 2.72 1.90 21.01
C SER A 87 1.96 2.75 22.03
N THR A 88 2.66 3.30 23.01
CA THR A 88 2.07 4.14 24.06
C THR A 88 1.32 5.32 23.41
N PRO A 89 0.05 5.59 23.76
CA PRO A 89 -0.69 6.71 23.20
C PRO A 89 0.02 8.03 23.47
N ALA A 90 0.23 8.85 22.43
CA ALA A 90 0.83 10.16 22.56
C ALA A 90 -0.03 11.05 23.45
N LYS A 91 0.60 11.75 24.41
CA LYS A 91 -0.09 12.71 25.28
C LYS A 91 -0.71 13.85 24.44
N ALA A 92 -2.02 14.07 24.62
CA ALA A 92 -2.72 15.18 23.96
C ALA A 92 -2.05 16.53 24.28
N GLY A 93 -1.39 17.12 23.31
CA GLY A 93 -0.68 18.40 23.44
C GLY A 93 0.78 18.37 23.00
N ALA A 94 1.38 17.19 22.84
CA ALA A 94 2.79 17.04 22.39
C ALA A 94 2.94 16.83 20.87
N VAL A 95 1.83 16.53 20.15
CA VAL A 95 1.90 16.25 18.71
C VAL A 95 1.89 17.54 17.90
N THR A 96 2.90 17.73 17.08
CA THR A 96 3.00 18.82 16.11
C THR A 96 3.20 18.22 14.73
N CYS A 97 2.32 18.55 13.79
CA CYS A 97 2.35 18.06 12.44
C CYS A 97 3.16 19.00 11.53
N GLU A 98 3.91 18.39 10.61
CA GLU A 98 4.67 19.12 9.61
C GLU A 98 4.14 18.79 8.22
N TYR A 99 3.71 19.83 7.52
CA TYR A 99 3.24 19.74 6.13
C TYR A 99 4.20 20.54 5.26
N ARG A 100 4.76 19.87 4.25
CA ARG A 100 5.76 20.42 3.34
C ARG A 100 5.17 20.55 1.95
N LYS A 101 5.64 21.55 1.20
CA LYS A 101 5.27 21.68 -0.22
C LYS A 101 5.61 20.38 -0.97
N ASP A 102 4.68 19.91 -1.78
CA ASP A 102 4.94 18.85 -2.73
C ASP A 102 5.85 19.37 -3.84
N THR A 103 6.99 18.73 -4.02
CA THR A 103 8.00 19.08 -5.04
C THR A 103 8.12 18.00 -6.12
N SER A 104 7.22 17.03 -6.14
CA SER A 104 7.21 15.94 -7.12
C SER A 104 6.93 16.41 -8.56
N GLY A 105 6.33 17.59 -8.72
CA GLY A 105 5.83 18.08 -10.01
C GLY A 105 4.46 17.52 -10.38
N SER A 106 3.83 16.77 -9.47
CA SER A 106 2.47 16.24 -9.67
C SER A 106 1.44 17.37 -9.80
N PRO A 107 0.43 17.23 -10.66
CA PRO A 107 -0.69 18.15 -10.71
C PRO A 107 -1.37 18.27 -9.34
N ALA A 108 -1.69 19.48 -8.90
CA ALA A 108 -2.20 19.69 -7.56
C ALA A 108 -3.42 20.61 -7.51
N LYS A 109 -4.38 20.26 -6.63
CA LYS A 109 -5.46 21.14 -6.17
C LYS A 109 -5.06 21.69 -4.79
N PHE A 110 -4.27 22.75 -4.75
CA PHE A 110 -3.81 23.31 -3.48
C PHE A 110 -4.86 24.19 -2.84
N VAL A 111 -5.27 23.85 -1.61
CA VAL A 111 -6.30 24.57 -0.82
C VAL A 111 -5.74 25.14 0.50
N GLY A 112 -4.41 25.16 0.63
CA GLY A 112 -3.68 25.62 1.83
C GLY A 112 -3.07 24.45 2.61
N TYR A 113 -2.53 24.77 3.79
CA TYR A 113 -1.95 23.78 4.70
C TYR A 113 -2.86 23.54 5.90
N PRO A 114 -2.93 22.31 6.43
CA PRO A 114 -3.57 22.05 7.71
C PRO A 114 -2.87 22.78 8.86
N ALA A 115 -3.58 23.02 9.96
CA ALA A 115 -2.97 23.51 11.18
C ALA A 115 -1.94 22.51 11.71
N LYS A 116 -0.83 23.01 12.28
CA LYS A 116 0.22 22.13 12.84
C LYS A 116 -0.24 21.35 14.07
N LYS A 117 -1.26 21.82 14.78
CA LYS A 117 -1.79 21.18 15.98
C LYS A 117 -3.03 20.36 15.65
N PRO A 118 -2.98 19.02 15.72
CA PRO A 118 -4.11 18.16 15.35
C PRO A 118 -5.22 18.17 16.40
N ASN A 119 -6.45 17.91 15.96
CA ASN A 119 -7.56 17.63 16.85
C ASN A 119 -7.62 16.13 17.15
N LEU A 120 -7.16 15.72 18.32
CA LEU A 120 -7.11 14.30 18.72
C LEU A 120 -8.48 13.72 19.14
N LYS A 121 -9.58 14.49 19.06
CA LYS A 121 -10.92 14.05 19.41
C LYS A 121 -11.72 13.47 18.25
N LEU A 122 -11.23 13.63 17.03
CA LEU A 122 -11.89 13.10 15.83
C LEU A 122 -11.93 11.56 15.89
N LYS A 123 -13.08 10.99 15.56
CA LYS A 123 -13.36 9.55 15.72
C LYS A 123 -13.78 8.88 14.42
N THR A 124 -14.49 9.60 13.56
CA THR A 124 -15.08 9.02 12.36
C THR A 124 -14.83 9.89 11.13
N MET A 125 -14.68 9.22 10.00
CA MET A 125 -14.71 9.83 8.68
C MET A 125 -15.83 9.16 7.88
N THR A 126 -16.77 9.95 7.37
CA THR A 126 -17.84 9.46 6.48
C THR A 126 -17.57 9.94 5.07
N ILE A 127 -17.42 9.03 4.13
CA ILE A 127 -17.33 9.29 2.70
C ILE A 127 -18.75 9.12 2.13
N VAL A 128 -19.39 10.23 1.76
CA VAL A 128 -20.70 10.22 1.14
C VAL A 128 -20.54 9.99 -0.36
N THR A 129 -20.97 8.84 -0.84
CA THR A 129 -20.82 8.48 -2.26
C THR A 129 -22.17 8.47 -3.01
N ASN A 130 -22.13 8.31 -4.33
CA ASN A 130 -23.32 8.06 -5.14
C ASN A 130 -23.97 6.67 -4.87
N HIS A 131 -23.31 5.81 -4.09
CA HIS A 131 -23.80 4.47 -3.74
C HIS A 131 -24.21 4.34 -2.26
N GLY A 132 -24.03 5.40 -1.47
CA GLY A 132 -24.27 5.42 -0.03
C GLY A 132 -23.03 5.82 0.75
N ASP A 133 -23.12 5.75 2.06
CA ASP A 133 -22.10 6.23 2.98
C ASP A 133 -21.15 5.10 3.36
N ILE A 134 -19.84 5.37 3.28
CA ILE A 134 -18.79 4.52 3.82
C ILE A 134 -18.26 5.21 5.08
N VAL A 135 -18.40 4.56 6.22
CA VAL A 135 -18.00 5.11 7.54
C VAL A 135 -16.72 4.41 8.00
N ILE A 136 -15.75 5.20 8.40
CA ILE A 136 -14.42 4.77 8.83
C ILE A 136 -14.23 5.20 10.28
N ASP A 137 -13.89 4.26 11.15
CA ASP A 137 -13.42 4.52 12.49
C ASP A 137 -11.95 4.90 12.43
N LEU A 138 -11.62 6.10 12.90
CA LEU A 138 -10.29 6.72 12.74
C LEU A 138 -9.32 6.29 13.84
N ALA A 139 -8.11 5.92 13.46
CA ALA A 139 -6.99 5.67 14.35
C ALA A 139 -6.27 6.98 14.74
N THR A 140 -7.02 7.98 15.21
CA THR A 140 -6.55 9.36 15.44
C THR A 140 -5.35 9.45 16.37
N GLN A 141 -5.25 8.58 17.37
CA GLN A 141 -4.13 8.59 18.31
C GLN A 141 -2.84 8.04 17.70
N ALA A 142 -2.96 7.15 16.71
CA ALA A 142 -1.85 6.50 16.04
C ALA A 142 -1.40 7.26 14.77
N ALA A 143 -2.35 7.95 14.09
CA ALA A 143 -2.09 8.71 12.87
C ALA A 143 -2.67 10.15 12.97
N PRO A 144 -2.24 10.95 13.96
CA PRO A 144 -2.85 12.24 14.25
C PRO A 144 -2.69 13.27 13.14
N CYS A 145 -1.55 13.31 12.46
CA CYS A 145 -1.30 14.27 11.39
C CYS A 145 -2.03 13.89 10.10
N THR A 146 -2.18 12.60 9.86
CA THR A 146 -3.01 12.06 8.78
C THR A 146 -4.46 12.45 8.95
N VAL A 147 -5.04 12.17 10.13
CA VAL A 147 -6.44 12.54 10.43
C VAL A 147 -6.65 14.05 10.38
N ASN A 148 -5.68 14.84 10.86
CA ASN A 148 -5.72 16.30 10.76
C ASN A 148 -5.70 16.79 9.31
N SER A 149 -4.89 16.18 8.44
CA SER A 149 -4.87 16.46 7.00
C SER A 149 -6.20 16.14 6.33
N LEU A 150 -6.74 14.94 6.57
CA LEU A 150 -8.02 14.51 6.01
C LEU A 150 -9.18 15.42 6.46
N ALA A 151 -9.22 15.79 7.73
CA ALA A 151 -10.23 16.72 8.27
C ALA A 151 -10.12 18.12 7.67
N PHE A 152 -8.90 18.61 7.45
CA PHE A 152 -8.67 19.90 6.78
C PHE A 152 -9.15 19.85 5.32
N LEU A 153 -8.77 18.81 4.56
CA LEU A 153 -9.17 18.64 3.17
C LEU A 153 -10.69 18.51 3.04
N ALA A 154 -11.33 17.70 3.90
CA ALA A 154 -12.78 17.57 3.96
C ALA A 154 -13.46 18.93 4.21
N LYS A 155 -13.01 19.71 5.21
CA LYS A 155 -13.53 21.06 5.49
C LYS A 155 -13.37 22.03 4.31
N LYS A 156 -12.44 21.77 3.41
CA LYS A 156 -12.19 22.57 2.20
C LYS A 156 -12.95 22.06 0.97
N ASN A 157 -13.85 21.11 1.15
CA ASN A 157 -14.57 20.45 0.06
C ASN A 157 -13.61 19.93 -1.03
N PHE A 158 -12.43 19.45 -0.57
CA PHE A 158 -11.37 19.01 -1.48
C PHE A 158 -11.77 17.76 -2.25
N TYR A 159 -12.48 16.86 -1.57
CA TYR A 159 -12.91 15.57 -2.11
C TYR A 159 -14.24 15.64 -2.88
N ASP A 160 -14.95 16.76 -2.80
CA ASP A 160 -16.26 16.89 -3.44
C ASP A 160 -16.12 16.78 -4.96
N ASP A 161 -17.04 16.00 -5.55
CA ASP A 161 -17.08 15.66 -6.98
C ASP A 161 -15.87 14.90 -7.52
N THR A 162 -15.00 14.37 -6.62
CA THR A 162 -13.89 13.49 -7.00
C THR A 162 -14.33 12.04 -7.18
N ARG A 163 -13.50 11.24 -7.81
CA ARG A 163 -13.80 9.84 -8.13
C ARG A 163 -12.76 8.89 -7.52
N CYS A 164 -13.22 7.69 -7.16
CA CYS A 164 -12.28 6.61 -6.92
C CYS A 164 -11.80 6.10 -8.27
N HIS A 165 -10.52 6.22 -8.52
CA HIS A 165 -9.93 6.11 -9.86
C HIS A 165 -9.25 4.77 -10.13
N ARG A 166 -8.94 3.98 -9.07
CA ARG A 166 -8.25 2.71 -9.23
C ARG A 166 -8.96 1.60 -8.47
N LEU A 167 -9.17 0.48 -9.16
CA LEU A 167 -9.59 -0.79 -8.58
C LEU A 167 -8.48 -1.82 -8.82
N ALA A 168 -7.67 -2.06 -7.80
CA ALA A 168 -6.71 -3.15 -7.82
C ALA A 168 -7.36 -4.42 -7.30
N THR A 169 -7.20 -5.51 -8.04
CA THR A 169 -7.74 -6.83 -7.70
C THR A 169 -6.63 -7.85 -7.59
N PRO A 170 -6.84 -8.99 -6.91
CA PRO A 170 -5.85 -10.05 -6.87
C PRO A 170 -5.38 -10.48 -8.27
N GLU A 171 -6.27 -10.44 -9.26
CA GLU A 171 -5.99 -10.85 -10.63
C GLU A 171 -5.11 -9.85 -11.39
N ASN A 172 -5.28 -8.53 -11.14
CA ASN A 172 -4.55 -7.51 -11.89
C ASN A 172 -3.33 -6.95 -11.16
N SER A 173 -3.23 -7.10 -9.83
CA SER A 173 -2.15 -6.51 -9.05
C SER A 173 -1.68 -7.34 -7.85
N GLY A 174 -2.34 -8.47 -7.58
CA GLY A 174 -2.10 -9.24 -6.36
C GLY A 174 -2.66 -8.60 -5.08
N LEU A 175 -3.31 -7.45 -5.17
CA LEU A 175 -3.88 -6.70 -4.06
C LEU A 175 -5.39 -6.52 -4.23
N GLY A 176 -6.11 -6.35 -3.14
CA GLY A 176 -7.53 -6.04 -3.17
C GLY A 176 -7.84 -4.67 -2.58
N LEU A 177 -7.79 -3.60 -3.39
CA LEU A 177 -8.03 -2.24 -2.90
C LEU A 177 -8.80 -1.35 -3.88
N LEU A 178 -9.60 -0.43 -3.33
CA LEU A 178 -10.25 0.67 -4.04
C LEU A 178 -9.57 1.98 -3.64
N GLN A 179 -8.94 2.68 -4.59
CA GLN A 179 -8.19 3.90 -4.34
C GLN A 179 -8.94 5.14 -4.81
N CYS A 180 -8.92 6.18 -3.96
CA CYS A 180 -9.62 7.44 -4.12
C CYS A 180 -8.71 8.61 -3.70
N GLY A 181 -9.23 9.86 -3.78
CA GLY A 181 -8.56 11.03 -3.20
C GLY A 181 -7.62 11.78 -4.14
N ASP A 182 -7.53 11.36 -5.40
CA ASP A 182 -6.97 12.19 -6.46
C ASP A 182 -8.00 13.25 -6.87
N PRO A 183 -7.71 14.57 -6.69
CA PRO A 183 -8.68 15.63 -6.98
C PRO A 183 -8.93 15.86 -8.47
N LEU A 184 -8.15 15.26 -9.35
CA LEU A 184 -8.15 15.51 -10.79
C LEU A 184 -8.49 14.26 -11.60
N ALA A 185 -8.69 13.13 -10.94
CA ALA A 185 -8.95 11.86 -11.60
C ALA A 185 -10.28 11.85 -12.36
N LYS A 186 -10.28 11.28 -13.55
CA LYS A 186 -11.46 11.06 -14.40
C LYS A 186 -12.10 9.68 -14.17
N ALA A 187 -11.30 8.71 -13.75
CA ALA A 187 -11.73 7.34 -13.50
C ALA A 187 -12.47 6.70 -14.68
N ASP A 188 -12.03 6.97 -15.89
CA ASP A 188 -12.62 6.46 -17.13
C ASP A 188 -11.85 5.30 -17.76
N GLY A 189 -10.73 4.88 -17.11
CA GLY A 189 -9.84 3.83 -17.61
C GLY A 189 -9.08 4.22 -18.88
N LYS A 190 -9.07 5.49 -19.26
CA LYS A 190 -8.40 5.99 -20.47
C LYS A 190 -7.37 7.08 -20.17
N ASN A 191 -7.40 7.60 -18.93
CA ASN A 191 -6.56 8.71 -18.53
C ASN A 191 -5.32 8.20 -17.81
N SER A 192 -4.14 8.38 -18.42
CA SER A 192 -2.84 7.99 -17.84
C SER A 192 -2.40 8.87 -16.67
N THR A 193 -3.12 9.95 -16.35
CA THR A 193 -2.82 10.86 -15.23
C THR A 193 -3.64 10.58 -13.99
N ASP A 194 -4.59 9.65 -14.03
CA ASP A 194 -5.32 9.21 -12.85
C ASP A 194 -4.34 8.61 -11.82
N GLY A 195 -4.46 9.03 -10.56
CA GLY A 195 -3.55 8.68 -9.50
C GLY A 195 -2.33 9.60 -9.36
N GLN A 196 -2.16 10.60 -10.23
CA GLN A 196 -1.06 11.56 -10.13
C GLN A 196 -1.45 12.86 -9.41
N GLY A 197 -2.74 13.12 -9.21
CA GLY A 197 -3.23 14.32 -8.56
C GLY A 197 -2.87 14.37 -7.07
N SER A 198 -2.50 15.56 -6.57
CA SER A 198 -2.09 15.75 -5.18
C SER A 198 -2.78 16.94 -4.52
N SER A 199 -2.65 17.01 -3.18
CA SER A 199 -3.08 18.17 -2.37
C SER A 199 -2.11 19.36 -2.48
N GLY A 200 -0.96 19.18 -3.15
CA GLY A 200 0.10 20.19 -3.25
C GLY A 200 1.00 20.27 -2.02
N TYR A 201 0.77 19.40 -1.04
CA TYR A 201 1.66 19.21 0.11
C TYR A 201 1.79 17.74 0.47
N VAL A 202 2.87 17.44 1.18
CA VAL A 202 3.17 16.10 1.71
C VAL A 202 3.51 16.17 3.20
N PHE A 203 3.38 15.03 3.88
CA PHE A 203 3.71 14.88 5.30
C PHE A 203 4.24 13.48 5.62
N ASN A 204 4.74 13.32 6.83
CA ASN A 204 5.44 12.10 7.25
C ASN A 204 4.49 10.91 7.39
N ASP A 205 5.08 9.71 7.27
CA ASP A 205 4.42 8.46 7.57
C ASP A 205 4.10 8.36 9.06
N GLU A 206 2.96 7.74 9.36
CA GLU A 206 2.50 7.47 10.71
C GLU A 206 2.01 6.02 10.81
N ASN A 207 1.98 5.46 12.01
CA ASN A 207 1.33 4.18 12.32
C ASN A 207 1.79 3.00 11.45
N LEU A 208 3.01 3.03 10.89
CA LEU A 208 3.52 1.93 10.08
C LEU A 208 3.58 0.65 10.94
N GLY A 209 2.95 -0.43 10.45
CA GLY A 209 2.82 -1.68 11.20
C GLY A 209 1.84 -1.66 12.37
N GLY A 210 1.09 -0.55 12.58
CA GLY A 210 0.11 -0.44 13.66
C GLY A 210 -1.24 -1.09 13.38
N LEU A 211 -1.57 -1.32 12.10
CA LEU A 211 -2.75 -2.06 11.64
C LEU A 211 -2.33 -2.98 10.50
N SER A 212 -2.90 -4.16 10.42
CA SER A 212 -2.79 -5.01 9.22
C SER A 212 -3.52 -4.36 8.04
N TYR A 213 -2.96 -4.48 6.85
CA TYR A 213 -3.58 -3.97 5.61
C TYR A 213 -4.69 -4.88 5.06
N GLY A 214 -5.13 -5.85 5.83
CA GLY A 214 -6.24 -6.75 5.47
C GLY A 214 -7.57 -6.01 5.25
N ARG A 215 -8.59 -6.80 4.92
CA ARG A 215 -9.93 -6.29 4.60
C ARG A 215 -10.47 -5.31 5.65
N GLY A 216 -10.97 -4.18 5.19
CA GLY A 216 -11.56 -3.09 5.99
C GLY A 216 -10.57 -1.99 6.35
N THR A 217 -9.26 -2.23 6.28
CA THR A 217 -8.26 -1.19 6.58
C THR A 217 -8.25 -0.10 5.51
N VAL A 218 -8.10 1.13 5.98
CA VAL A 218 -7.97 2.32 5.13
C VAL A 218 -6.60 2.96 5.39
N ALA A 219 -5.83 3.14 4.32
CA ALA A 219 -4.48 3.72 4.40
C ALA A 219 -4.25 4.79 3.33
N LEU A 220 -3.30 5.67 3.59
CA LEU A 220 -2.87 6.65 2.60
C LEU A 220 -2.09 5.96 1.47
N ALA A 221 -2.27 6.48 0.26
CA ALA A 221 -1.55 6.04 -0.91
C ALA A 221 -0.32 6.94 -1.16
N GLN A 222 0.79 6.31 -1.44
CA GLN A 222 2.02 6.96 -1.94
C GLN A 222 2.71 6.03 -2.94
N ALA A 223 3.69 6.53 -3.67
CA ALA A 223 4.45 5.69 -4.57
C ALA A 223 5.18 4.56 -3.81
N PRO A 224 5.34 3.36 -4.40
CA PRO A 224 5.88 2.20 -3.68
C PRO A 224 7.24 2.43 -2.99
N ASP A 225 8.11 3.22 -3.62
CA ASP A 225 9.45 3.53 -3.10
C ASP A 225 9.51 4.86 -2.33
N ALA A 226 8.34 5.51 -2.12
CA ALA A 226 8.28 6.75 -1.38
C ALA A 226 8.20 6.48 0.12
N SER A 227 8.76 7.40 0.91
CA SER A 227 8.53 7.49 2.33
C SER A 227 8.31 8.94 2.72
N ASN A 228 7.44 9.17 3.68
CA ASN A 228 7.12 10.53 4.12
C ASN A 228 6.56 11.44 3.00
N GLN A 229 5.83 10.84 2.06
CA GLN A 229 5.21 11.53 0.93
C GLN A 229 3.68 11.38 0.94
N ASN A 230 3.09 11.23 2.11
CA ASN A 230 1.64 11.17 2.26
C ASN A 230 0.98 12.44 1.74
N GLY A 231 -0.11 12.31 1.01
CA GLY A 231 -0.88 13.41 0.43
C GLY A 231 -2.38 13.29 0.69
N SER A 232 -3.19 13.44 -0.36
CA SER A 232 -4.65 13.35 -0.29
C SER A 232 -5.22 12.00 -0.66
N GLN A 233 -4.45 11.16 -1.35
CA GLN A 233 -4.95 9.89 -1.85
C GLN A 233 -4.94 8.82 -0.76
N PHE A 234 -5.96 7.98 -0.78
CA PHE A 234 -6.13 6.85 0.14
C PHE A 234 -6.76 5.66 -0.57
N TRP A 235 -6.62 4.50 0.03
CA TRP A 235 -7.28 3.29 -0.45
C TRP A 235 -8.00 2.54 0.68
N ILE A 236 -9.05 1.83 0.30
CA ILE A 236 -9.83 0.93 1.17
C ILE A 236 -9.48 -0.50 0.75
N SER A 237 -8.93 -1.30 1.67
CA SER A 237 -8.73 -2.72 1.44
C SER A 237 -10.06 -3.45 1.48
N TYR A 238 -10.38 -4.19 0.42
CA TYR A 238 -11.58 -5.04 0.40
C TYR A 238 -11.23 -6.53 0.51
N SER A 239 -9.97 -6.88 0.52
CA SER A 239 -9.51 -8.26 0.54
C SER A 239 -8.35 -8.47 1.53
N ASN A 240 -8.24 -9.69 2.04
CA ASN A 240 -7.14 -10.08 2.91
C ASN A 240 -5.82 -10.30 2.15
N GLU A 241 -5.84 -10.44 0.84
CA GLU A 241 -4.62 -10.49 0.01
C GLU A 241 -3.77 -9.23 0.17
N THR A 242 -4.40 -8.08 0.47
CA THR A 242 -3.68 -6.84 0.74
C THR A 242 -2.81 -6.93 2.00
N ALA A 243 -3.09 -7.85 2.93
CA ALA A 243 -2.28 -8.08 4.13
C ALA A 243 -0.84 -8.55 3.82
N GLN A 244 -0.53 -8.98 2.59
CA GLN A 244 0.85 -9.23 2.18
C GLN A 244 1.75 -7.99 2.34
N LEU A 245 1.18 -6.78 2.33
CA LEU A 245 1.91 -5.53 2.58
C LEU A 245 2.38 -5.39 4.04
N ASP A 246 1.87 -6.20 4.97
CA ASP A 246 2.28 -6.19 6.38
C ASP A 246 3.76 -6.59 6.56
N ALA A 247 4.29 -7.37 5.61
CA ALA A 247 5.69 -7.80 5.63
C ALA A 247 6.68 -6.63 5.50
N ILE A 248 6.28 -5.57 4.77
CA ILE A 248 7.07 -4.34 4.57
C ILE A 248 6.10 -3.16 4.63
N PRO A 249 5.69 -2.73 5.83
CA PRO A 249 4.70 -1.67 5.97
C PRO A 249 5.26 -0.33 5.49
N ALA A 250 4.67 0.20 4.42
CA ALA A 250 5.09 1.45 3.77
C ALA A 250 3.97 2.49 3.66
N TYR A 251 2.75 2.13 4.02
CA TYR A 251 1.58 2.98 3.88
C TYR A 251 1.04 3.33 5.26
N THR A 252 0.62 4.57 5.47
CA THR A 252 0.04 5.02 6.74
C THR A 252 -1.40 4.52 6.91
N PRO A 253 -1.67 3.49 7.72
CA PRO A 253 -3.03 3.07 8.02
C PRO A 253 -3.64 4.03 9.05
N PHE A 254 -4.80 4.60 8.72
CA PHE A 254 -5.41 5.64 9.55
C PHE A 254 -6.81 5.29 10.07
N GLY A 255 -7.35 4.13 9.70
CA GLY A 255 -8.65 3.71 10.19
C GLY A 255 -9.13 2.38 9.61
N THR A 256 -10.34 2.01 10.02
CA THR A 256 -11.01 0.79 9.56
C THR A 256 -12.45 1.11 9.20
N VAL A 257 -12.95 0.55 8.11
CA VAL A 257 -14.35 0.71 7.69
C VAL A 257 -15.25 0.01 8.70
N SER A 258 -16.14 0.78 9.33
CA SER A 258 -17.15 0.28 10.28
C SER A 258 -18.53 0.08 9.65
N LYS A 259 -18.82 0.77 8.53
CA LYS A 259 -20.08 0.60 7.75
C LYS A 259 -19.80 0.86 6.28
N GLY A 260 -20.51 0.19 5.39
CA GLY A 260 -20.47 0.43 3.94
C GLY A 260 -19.47 -0.46 3.19
N MET A 261 -18.92 -1.52 3.81
CA MET A 261 -18.09 -2.50 3.08
C MET A 261 -18.87 -3.21 1.99
N GLU A 262 -20.17 -3.40 2.14
CA GLU A 262 -21.07 -3.95 1.12
C GLU A 262 -21.17 -3.06 -0.12
N ILE A 263 -20.97 -1.73 0.03
CA ILE A 263 -20.88 -0.79 -1.10
C ILE A 263 -19.59 -1.05 -1.87
N VAL A 264 -18.46 -1.21 -1.16
CA VAL A 264 -17.17 -1.53 -1.79
C VAL A 264 -17.26 -2.87 -2.51
N ASP A 265 -17.82 -3.91 -1.88
CA ASP A 265 -18.00 -5.24 -2.49
C ASP A 265 -18.83 -5.17 -3.78
N LYS A 266 -19.91 -4.39 -3.79
CA LYS A 266 -20.74 -4.18 -4.98
C LYS A 266 -19.95 -3.54 -6.12
N ILE A 267 -19.09 -2.56 -5.80
CA ILE A 267 -18.23 -1.89 -6.78
C ILE A 267 -17.23 -2.90 -7.36
N VAL A 268 -16.60 -3.68 -6.49
CA VAL A 268 -15.63 -4.72 -6.88
C VAL A 268 -16.28 -5.78 -7.77
N ALA A 269 -17.48 -6.25 -7.42
CA ALA A 269 -18.24 -7.22 -8.21
C ALA A 269 -18.57 -6.73 -9.63
N GLY A 270 -18.63 -5.40 -9.84
CA GLY A 270 -18.79 -4.81 -11.16
C GLY A 270 -17.59 -4.93 -12.08
N GLY A 271 -16.42 -5.28 -11.52
CA GLY A 271 -15.16 -5.39 -12.24
C GLY A 271 -14.55 -4.04 -12.59
N TRP A 272 -13.54 -4.07 -13.43
CA TRP A 272 -12.73 -2.89 -13.78
C TRP A 272 -12.70 -2.62 -15.29
N ILE A 273 -12.35 -1.39 -15.63
CA ILE A 273 -12.02 -0.96 -16.98
C ILE A 273 -10.51 -1.05 -17.11
N THR A 274 -10.04 -1.91 -18.01
CA THR A 274 -8.60 -2.02 -18.30
C THR A 274 -8.13 -0.75 -18.99
N ASN A 275 -7.13 -0.09 -18.43
CA ASN A 275 -6.46 1.01 -19.09
C ASN A 275 -5.38 0.43 -20.02
N PRO A 276 -5.49 0.63 -21.34
CA PRO A 276 -4.51 0.11 -22.30
C PRO A 276 -3.13 0.78 -22.17
N ASP A 277 -3.09 1.97 -21.56
CA ASP A 277 -1.86 2.72 -21.31
C ASP A 277 -1.28 2.47 -19.91
N ASP A 278 -1.77 1.45 -19.21
CA ASP A 278 -1.19 1.02 -17.93
C ASP A 278 0.19 0.44 -18.15
N VAL A 279 1.18 1.31 -18.03
CA VAL A 279 2.59 0.98 -18.29
C VAL A 279 3.21 0.09 -17.22
N THR A 280 2.56 -0.03 -16.06
CA THR A 280 3.03 -0.88 -14.96
C THR A 280 2.56 -2.32 -15.13
N GLY A 281 1.45 -2.54 -15.83
CA GLY A 281 0.80 -3.83 -15.99
C GLY A 281 0.28 -4.42 -14.67
N ASP A 282 0.32 -3.64 -13.59
CA ASP A 282 -0.10 -4.03 -12.25
C ASP A 282 -1.50 -3.51 -11.86
N GLY A 283 -2.26 -3.03 -12.84
CA GLY A 283 -3.57 -2.43 -12.61
C GLY A 283 -3.50 -1.04 -11.96
N GLY A 284 -2.36 -0.35 -12.08
CA GLY A 284 -2.12 0.96 -11.45
C GLY A 284 -3.11 2.05 -11.83
N SER A 285 -3.74 1.91 -12.99
CA SER A 285 -4.72 2.89 -13.52
C SER A 285 -6.04 2.26 -13.98
N HIS A 286 -6.33 1.02 -13.56
CA HIS A 286 -7.60 0.36 -13.84
C HIS A 286 -8.73 0.98 -13.02
N ALA A 287 -9.71 1.60 -13.68
CA ALA A 287 -10.85 2.23 -13.01
C ALA A 287 -11.96 1.20 -12.70
N PRO A 288 -12.76 1.38 -11.62
CA PRO A 288 -13.93 0.55 -11.40
C PRO A 288 -14.98 0.79 -12.50
N LYS A 289 -15.58 -0.29 -13.04
CA LYS A 289 -16.69 -0.18 -14.01
C LYS A 289 -17.92 0.49 -13.44
N ILE A 290 -18.17 0.29 -12.14
CA ILE A 290 -19.22 0.99 -11.41
C ILE A 290 -18.59 2.30 -10.89
N PRO A 291 -18.89 3.46 -11.47
CA PRO A 291 -18.24 4.70 -11.09
C PRO A 291 -18.58 5.10 -9.66
N VAL A 292 -17.56 5.45 -8.88
CA VAL A 292 -17.70 5.94 -7.51
C VAL A 292 -17.42 7.43 -7.48
N LEU A 293 -18.47 8.22 -7.26
CA LEU A 293 -18.39 9.66 -7.07
C LEU A 293 -18.46 9.96 -5.57
N ILE A 294 -17.49 10.66 -5.05
CA ILE A 294 -17.50 11.22 -3.70
C ILE A 294 -18.25 12.54 -3.76
N LYS A 295 -19.35 12.64 -3.03
CA LYS A 295 -20.18 13.84 -2.97
C LYS A 295 -19.77 14.77 -1.85
N ASP A 296 -19.28 14.20 -0.73
CA ASP A 296 -18.87 14.92 0.46
C ASP A 296 -18.00 14.01 1.33
N VAL A 297 -17.14 14.58 2.14
CA VAL A 297 -16.40 13.90 3.20
C VAL A 297 -16.57 14.65 4.50
N LYS A 298 -17.03 13.94 5.55
CA LYS A 298 -17.24 14.49 6.89
C LYS A 298 -16.29 13.83 7.87
N VAL A 299 -15.64 14.63 8.71
CA VAL A 299 -14.75 14.13 9.76
C VAL A 299 -15.19 14.71 11.10
N SER A 300 -15.49 13.85 12.08
CA SER A 300 -16.08 14.22 13.38
C SER A 300 -15.45 13.45 14.55
#